data_ca8170614f8207e16eb9a367f2eb5678
#
_entry.id   ca8170614f8207e16eb9a367f2eb5678
#
_cell.length_a   1.000
_cell.length_b   1.000
_cell.length_c   1.000
_cell.angle_alpha   90.00
_cell.angle_beta   90.00
_cell.angle_gamma   90.00
#
_symmetry.space_group_name_H-M   'P 1'
#
loop_
_entity.id
_entity.type
_entity.pdbx_description
1 polymer ?
#
loop_
_entity_poly.entity_id
_entity_poly.type
_entity_poly.pdbx_seq_one_letter_code
_entity_poly.pdbx_strand_id
1 'polypeptide(L)'
;MESSDRTKVAILGAGRGGCALIELLHHIPSIQIVGIADRSPAAPGLQRARELQVPVTANVPDLINNHGVTLILDVTGDPEMETYLHAHKPPAADTLGGSASRLLWTLIHHESKLEAELLQAEKLSGIGSFAAGIAHDINNPLQLILGLAENLAEEHDLTAVHEQARDIIEAVKRTSAICRDLTRYSRRASPHEDVPVPVSGKLDEALKIARYASSFHDIEMTKRYQPGAAVKGNPDELLHVLVNLITNAVHAMEQRGGTLTLETAVQDGQVDIRISDTGSGIAQDKIHEIFEPFFTTKAPGKGTGLGLYNVKTIVNKMHGTIDVDSRIDKGTTFTLRFPNVQPAEQGSPS
;
A
#
# COMPACT_ATOMS: atom_id res chain seq x y z
N MET A 1 -21.72 17.71 -23.23
CA MET A 1 -22.95 17.50 -22.42
C MET A 1 -22.58 16.47 -21.35
N GLU A 2 -22.20 16.89 -20.14
CA GLU A 2 -21.96 16.00 -18.96
C GLU A 2 -21.58 16.84 -17.75
N SER A 3 -22.47 17.77 -17.36
CA SER A 3 -22.21 18.62 -16.17
C SER A 3 -23.42 18.71 -15.23
N SER A 4 -24.44 17.85 -15.40
CA SER A 4 -25.74 18.04 -14.74
C SER A 4 -26.12 17.00 -13.67
N ASP A 5 -25.26 16.05 -13.33
CA ASP A 5 -25.66 14.94 -12.46
C ASP A 5 -24.73 14.69 -11.26
N ARG A 6 -23.98 15.71 -10.80
CA ARG A 6 -23.19 15.57 -9.58
C ARG A 6 -24.01 15.97 -8.37
N THR A 7 -24.06 15.10 -7.36
CA THR A 7 -24.63 15.42 -6.05
C THR A 7 -23.79 16.50 -5.38
N LYS A 8 -24.38 17.66 -5.13
CA LYS A 8 -23.71 18.80 -4.48
C LYS A 8 -23.86 18.70 -2.98
N VAL A 9 -22.77 18.43 -2.27
CA VAL A 9 -22.77 18.13 -0.84
C VAL A 9 -22.21 19.30 -0.04
N ALA A 10 -22.96 19.76 0.96
CA ALA A 10 -22.50 20.65 2.01
C ALA A 10 -22.25 19.85 3.31
N ILE A 11 -21.13 20.10 3.99
CA ILE A 11 -20.79 19.42 5.24
C ILE A 11 -20.86 20.43 6.38
N LEU A 12 -21.64 20.13 7.42
CA LEU A 12 -21.75 20.92 8.64
C LEU A 12 -21.06 20.18 9.79
N GLY A 13 -20.04 20.82 10.36
CA GLY A 13 -19.14 20.24 11.35
C GLY A 13 -17.83 19.76 10.72
N ALA A 14 -16.71 20.37 11.13
CA ALA A 14 -15.36 20.06 10.66
C ALA A 14 -14.51 19.36 11.74
N GLY A 15 -15.15 18.72 12.70
CA GLY A 15 -14.50 17.83 13.66
C GLY A 15 -13.95 16.56 12.99
N ARG A 16 -13.64 15.51 13.77
CA ARG A 16 -13.14 14.22 13.23
C ARG A 16 -14.05 13.60 12.18
N GLY A 17 -15.38 13.67 12.39
CA GLY A 17 -16.37 13.15 11.43
C GLY A 17 -16.37 13.91 10.11
N GLY A 18 -16.36 15.24 10.15
CA GLY A 18 -16.31 16.08 8.95
C GLY A 18 -15.01 15.94 8.19
N CYS A 19 -13.87 15.80 8.88
CA CYS A 19 -12.57 15.55 8.28
C CYS A 19 -12.58 14.23 7.46
N ALA A 20 -13.08 13.14 8.05
CA ALA A 20 -13.17 11.85 7.38
C ALA A 20 -14.14 11.87 6.18
N LEU A 21 -15.27 12.56 6.30
CA LEU A 21 -16.24 12.70 5.20
C LEU A 21 -15.66 13.49 4.02
N ILE A 22 -14.88 14.56 4.26
CA ILE A 22 -14.22 15.29 3.18
C ILE A 22 -13.26 14.37 2.43
N GLU A 23 -12.40 13.65 3.13
CA GLU A 23 -11.42 12.76 2.53
C GLU A 23 -12.09 11.70 1.66
N LEU A 24 -13.16 11.11 2.16
CA LEU A 24 -13.89 10.08 1.42
C LEU A 24 -14.59 10.66 0.19
N LEU A 25 -15.42 11.69 0.39
CA LEU A 25 -16.32 12.20 -0.65
C LEU A 25 -15.57 12.95 -1.76
N HIS A 26 -14.39 13.51 -1.45
CA HIS A 26 -13.56 14.23 -2.43
C HIS A 26 -13.11 13.32 -3.58
N HIS A 27 -12.94 12.03 -3.35
CA HIS A 27 -12.48 11.07 -4.35
C HIS A 27 -13.62 10.44 -5.18
N ILE A 28 -14.87 10.73 -4.88
CA ILE A 28 -16.03 10.18 -5.59
C ILE A 28 -16.41 11.08 -6.76
N PRO A 29 -16.25 10.66 -8.03
CA PRO A 29 -16.48 11.52 -9.21
C PRO A 29 -17.90 12.07 -9.35
N SER A 30 -18.90 11.35 -8.82
CA SER A 30 -20.31 11.74 -8.83
C SER A 30 -20.69 12.74 -7.73
N ILE A 31 -19.74 13.07 -6.82
CA ILE A 31 -19.96 14.01 -5.71
C ILE A 31 -19.14 15.27 -5.93
N GLN A 32 -19.75 16.42 -5.64
CA GLN A 32 -19.08 17.71 -5.55
C GLN A 32 -19.28 18.28 -4.16
N ILE A 33 -18.20 18.36 -3.38
CA ILE A 33 -18.26 19.06 -2.08
C ILE A 33 -18.26 20.56 -2.36
N VAL A 34 -19.37 21.23 -2.08
CA VAL A 34 -19.53 22.68 -2.29
C VAL A 34 -18.92 23.50 -1.15
N GLY A 35 -18.72 22.89 -0.01
CA GLY A 35 -18.02 23.50 1.14
C GLY A 35 -18.25 22.78 2.44
N ILE A 36 -17.53 23.24 3.45
CA ILE A 36 -17.67 22.80 4.85
C ILE A 36 -17.80 24.00 5.78
N ALA A 37 -18.65 23.88 6.79
CA ALA A 37 -18.83 24.90 7.81
C ALA A 37 -18.53 24.36 9.21
N ASP A 38 -17.81 25.14 10.02
CA ASP A 38 -17.63 24.91 11.46
C ASP A 38 -17.54 26.22 12.23
N ARG A 39 -18.06 26.20 13.47
CA ARG A 39 -17.96 27.37 14.38
C ARG A 39 -16.55 27.59 14.91
N SER A 40 -15.75 26.50 15.02
CA SER A 40 -14.37 26.53 15.49
C SER A 40 -13.40 26.72 14.35
N PRO A 41 -12.65 27.83 14.25
CA PRO A 41 -11.67 28.03 13.20
C PRO A 41 -10.48 27.04 13.28
N ALA A 42 -10.30 26.39 14.43
CA ALA A 42 -9.26 25.40 14.69
C ALA A 42 -9.72 23.93 14.41
N ALA A 43 -10.93 23.74 13.89
CA ALA A 43 -11.42 22.39 13.59
C ALA A 43 -10.55 21.71 12.53
N PRO A 44 -10.12 20.44 12.75
CA PRO A 44 -9.15 19.76 11.90
C PRO A 44 -9.63 19.59 10.44
N GLY A 45 -10.93 19.41 10.23
CA GLY A 45 -11.52 19.30 8.90
C GLY A 45 -11.45 20.58 8.08
N LEU A 46 -11.35 21.77 8.70
CA LEU A 46 -11.16 23.02 7.96
C LEU A 46 -9.77 23.14 7.36
N GLN A 47 -8.74 22.67 8.07
CA GLN A 47 -7.40 22.60 7.51
C GLN A 47 -7.35 21.63 6.32
N ARG A 48 -7.91 20.45 6.51
CA ARG A 48 -7.96 19.42 5.45
C ARG A 48 -8.76 19.89 4.22
N ALA A 49 -9.87 20.59 4.43
CA ALA A 49 -10.66 21.18 3.35
C ALA A 49 -9.83 22.16 2.50
N ARG A 50 -9.04 23.03 3.16
CA ARG A 50 -8.15 23.97 2.45
C ARG A 50 -7.08 23.24 1.60
N GLU A 51 -6.49 22.17 2.13
CA GLU A 51 -5.52 21.35 1.41
C GLU A 51 -6.14 20.70 0.15
N LEU A 52 -7.41 20.31 0.23
CA LEU A 52 -8.19 19.72 -0.86
C LEU A 52 -8.92 20.75 -1.72
N GLN A 53 -8.66 22.05 -1.51
CA GLN A 53 -9.30 23.16 -2.24
C GLN A 53 -10.83 23.18 -2.09
N VAL A 54 -11.38 22.63 -1.00
CA VAL A 54 -12.79 22.70 -0.66
C VAL A 54 -13.07 24.02 0.06
N PRO A 55 -14.10 24.79 -0.34
CA PRO A 55 -14.46 26.05 0.32
C PRO A 55 -14.78 25.86 1.80
N VAL A 56 -14.28 26.78 2.64
CA VAL A 56 -14.51 26.75 4.09
C VAL A 56 -15.25 28.01 4.54
N THR A 57 -16.21 27.90 5.43
CA THR A 57 -16.96 29.02 5.98
C THR A 57 -17.35 28.80 7.44
N ALA A 58 -17.59 29.90 8.18
CA ALA A 58 -18.25 29.84 9.48
C ALA A 58 -19.78 30.14 9.36
N ASN A 59 -20.24 30.56 8.17
CA ASN A 59 -21.62 30.98 7.95
C ASN A 59 -22.40 29.82 7.26
N VAL A 60 -23.18 29.10 8.05
CA VAL A 60 -24.02 27.99 7.57
C VAL A 60 -25.07 28.46 6.55
N PRO A 61 -25.82 29.57 6.78
CA PRO A 61 -26.75 30.10 5.78
C PRO A 61 -26.16 30.30 4.41
N ASP A 62 -24.97 30.88 4.30
CA ASP A 62 -24.32 31.12 3.01
C ASP A 62 -23.96 29.80 2.30
N LEU A 63 -23.50 28.84 3.08
CA LEU A 63 -23.13 27.54 2.51
C LEU A 63 -24.33 26.79 1.91
N ILE A 64 -25.45 26.73 2.63
CA ILE A 64 -26.58 25.91 2.21
C ILE A 64 -27.45 26.59 1.13
N ASN A 65 -27.47 27.95 1.06
CA ASN A 65 -28.37 28.68 0.16
C ASN A 65 -27.73 29.13 -1.16
N ASN A 66 -26.40 29.29 -1.23
CA ASN A 66 -25.75 29.96 -2.36
C ASN A 66 -25.12 29.03 -3.38
N HIS A 67 -25.08 27.72 -3.16
CA HIS A 67 -24.29 26.80 -4.00
C HIS A 67 -25.09 25.70 -4.73
N GLY A 68 -26.43 25.76 -4.69
CA GLY A 68 -27.28 24.73 -5.29
C GLY A 68 -27.09 23.37 -4.65
N VAL A 69 -26.97 23.34 -3.32
CA VAL A 69 -26.79 22.14 -2.50
C VAL A 69 -27.95 21.18 -2.69
N THR A 70 -27.65 19.92 -2.93
CA THR A 70 -28.65 18.85 -3.03
C THR A 70 -28.64 17.91 -1.84
N LEU A 71 -27.51 17.86 -1.09
CA LEU A 71 -27.37 17.04 0.11
C LEU A 71 -26.60 17.80 1.21
N ILE A 72 -27.13 17.82 2.40
CA ILE A 72 -26.52 18.42 3.59
C ILE A 72 -26.18 17.30 4.58
N LEU A 73 -24.90 17.17 4.92
CA LEU A 73 -24.41 16.21 5.91
C LEU A 73 -24.16 16.97 7.23
N ASP A 74 -24.98 16.72 8.24
CA ASP A 74 -24.78 17.29 9.56
C ASP A 74 -24.03 16.31 10.47
N VAL A 75 -22.78 16.67 10.80
CA VAL A 75 -21.90 15.95 11.73
C VAL A 75 -21.47 16.85 12.90
N THR A 76 -22.20 17.91 13.15
CA THR A 76 -21.93 18.84 14.27
C THR A 76 -22.17 18.18 15.63
N GLY A 77 -23.12 17.25 15.71
CA GLY A 77 -23.60 16.69 16.96
C GLY A 77 -24.45 17.67 17.79
N ASP A 78 -24.83 18.81 17.21
CA ASP A 78 -25.62 19.85 17.83
C ASP A 78 -27.12 19.62 17.53
N PRO A 79 -27.98 19.33 18.53
CA PRO A 79 -29.42 19.10 18.30
C PRO A 79 -30.15 20.34 17.74
N GLU A 80 -29.64 21.53 17.98
CA GLU A 80 -30.21 22.77 17.45
C GLU A 80 -30.01 22.91 15.95
N MET A 81 -28.93 22.30 15.41
CA MET A 81 -28.65 22.32 13.99
C MET A 81 -29.70 21.54 13.18
N GLU A 82 -30.18 20.43 13.67
CA GLU A 82 -31.24 19.64 13.01
C GLU A 82 -32.54 20.48 12.92
N THR A 83 -32.90 21.15 14.00
CA THR A 83 -34.08 22.07 14.03
C THR A 83 -33.86 23.23 13.06
N TYR A 84 -32.68 23.83 13.06
CA TYR A 84 -32.34 24.92 12.15
C TYR A 84 -32.44 24.50 10.68
N LEU A 85 -31.88 23.37 10.31
CA LEU A 85 -31.94 22.84 8.94
C LEU A 85 -33.37 22.53 8.49
N HIS A 86 -34.19 22.01 9.37
CA HIS A 86 -35.60 21.75 9.07
C HIS A 86 -36.37 23.04 8.67
N ALA A 87 -35.98 24.19 9.26
CA ALA A 87 -36.63 25.48 9.00
C ALA A 87 -36.00 26.25 7.81
N HIS A 88 -34.70 26.05 7.50
CA HIS A 88 -33.95 26.96 6.64
C HIS A 88 -33.26 26.27 5.45
N LYS A 89 -33.32 24.92 5.32
CA LYS A 89 -32.71 24.24 4.17
C LYS A 89 -33.44 24.56 2.86
N PRO A 90 -32.73 24.56 1.72
CA PRO A 90 -33.38 24.66 0.43
C PRO A 90 -34.39 23.52 0.23
N PRO A 91 -35.53 23.77 -0.41
CA PRO A 91 -36.58 22.74 -0.63
C PRO A 91 -36.06 21.53 -1.39
N ALA A 92 -35.08 21.72 -2.28
CA ALA A 92 -34.48 20.67 -3.11
C ALA A 92 -33.33 19.91 -2.41
N ALA A 93 -32.93 20.31 -1.21
CA ALA A 93 -31.84 19.68 -0.48
C ALA A 93 -32.35 18.64 0.50
N ASP A 94 -31.78 17.44 0.43
CA ASP A 94 -31.94 16.41 1.46
C ASP A 94 -30.97 16.66 2.60
N THR A 95 -31.36 16.24 3.82
CA THR A 95 -30.50 16.33 5.00
C THR A 95 -30.24 14.94 5.58
N LEU A 96 -28.97 14.66 5.82
CA LEU A 96 -28.56 13.50 6.59
C LEU A 96 -28.16 13.98 7.99
N GLY A 97 -29.05 13.77 8.98
CA GLY A 97 -28.87 14.24 10.34
C GLY A 97 -27.86 13.42 11.16
N GLY A 98 -27.57 13.91 12.36
CA GLY A 98 -26.45 13.44 13.19
C GLY A 98 -26.39 11.94 13.49
N SER A 99 -27.51 11.23 13.59
CA SER A 99 -27.52 9.76 13.78
C SER A 99 -27.17 8.99 12.50
N ALA A 100 -27.73 9.41 11.36
CA ALA A 100 -27.46 8.79 10.06
C ALA A 100 -26.03 9.11 9.59
N SER A 101 -25.58 10.34 9.80
CA SER A 101 -24.18 10.73 9.52
C SER A 101 -23.18 9.98 10.40
N ARG A 102 -23.51 9.73 11.67
CA ARG A 102 -22.69 8.87 12.55
C ARG A 102 -22.67 7.41 12.10
N LEU A 103 -23.81 6.88 11.64
CA LEU A 103 -23.87 5.52 11.09
C LEU A 103 -22.97 5.42 9.84
N LEU A 104 -23.09 6.37 8.92
CA LEU A 104 -22.26 6.44 7.71
C LEU A 104 -20.77 6.46 8.06
N TRP A 105 -20.38 7.35 9.01
CA TRP A 105 -19.00 7.41 9.50
C TRP A 105 -18.54 6.09 10.12
N THR A 106 -19.40 5.44 10.91
CA THR A 106 -19.07 4.15 11.54
C THR A 106 -18.89 3.05 10.49
N LEU A 107 -19.74 3.01 9.45
CA LEU A 107 -19.63 2.05 8.36
C LEU A 107 -18.33 2.25 7.58
N ILE A 108 -17.99 3.48 7.23
CA ILE A 108 -16.76 3.83 6.51
C ILE A 108 -15.53 3.46 7.33
N HIS A 109 -15.53 3.80 8.63
CA HIS A 109 -14.41 3.47 9.51
C HIS A 109 -14.26 1.96 9.73
N HIS A 110 -15.39 1.25 9.74
CA HIS A 110 -15.40 -0.21 9.85
C HIS A 110 -14.85 -0.88 8.57
N GLU A 111 -15.22 -0.38 7.40
CA GLU A 111 -14.70 -0.85 6.10
C GLU A 111 -13.18 -0.68 6.03
N SER A 112 -12.66 0.52 6.31
CA SER A 112 -11.22 0.78 6.35
C SER A 112 -10.46 -0.11 7.34
N LYS A 113 -11.09 -0.42 8.48
CA LYS A 113 -10.52 -1.32 9.47
C LYS A 113 -10.47 -2.77 8.97
N LEU A 114 -11.55 -3.23 8.33
CA LEU A 114 -11.60 -4.57 7.73
C LEU A 114 -10.57 -4.74 6.61
N GLU A 115 -10.40 -3.73 5.76
CA GLU A 115 -9.36 -3.75 4.73
C GLU A 115 -7.95 -3.88 5.33
N ALA A 116 -7.66 -3.13 6.41
CA ALA A 116 -6.39 -3.24 7.11
C ALA A 116 -6.19 -4.61 7.78
N GLU A 117 -7.26 -5.21 8.32
CA GLU A 117 -7.22 -6.55 8.90
C GLU A 117 -7.04 -7.64 7.83
N LEU A 118 -7.69 -7.51 6.67
CA LEU A 118 -7.50 -8.40 5.51
C LEU A 118 -6.07 -8.34 4.99
N LEU A 119 -5.53 -7.14 4.81
CA LEU A 119 -4.14 -6.94 4.38
C LEU A 119 -3.15 -7.57 5.36
N GLN A 120 -3.40 -7.44 6.67
CA GLN A 120 -2.58 -8.06 7.70
C GLN A 120 -2.70 -9.60 7.67
N ALA A 121 -3.91 -10.12 7.52
CA ALA A 121 -4.15 -11.58 7.43
C ALA A 121 -3.46 -12.17 6.20
N GLU A 122 -3.45 -11.46 5.07
CA GLU A 122 -2.75 -11.89 3.86
C GLU A 122 -1.23 -11.90 4.05
N LYS A 123 -0.65 -10.87 4.67
CA LYS A 123 0.78 -10.86 5.02
C LYS A 123 1.16 -12.05 5.89
N LEU A 124 0.33 -12.35 6.89
CA LEU A 124 0.55 -13.50 7.78
C LEU A 124 0.37 -14.84 7.05
N SER A 125 -0.61 -14.94 6.16
CA SER A 125 -0.81 -16.11 5.30
C SER A 125 0.37 -16.31 4.34
N GLY A 126 0.89 -15.21 3.76
CA GLY A 126 2.13 -15.24 2.98
C GLY A 126 3.30 -15.80 3.78
N ILE A 127 3.54 -15.31 4.99
CA ILE A 127 4.58 -15.85 5.89
C ILE A 127 4.33 -17.35 6.18
N GLY A 128 3.08 -17.77 6.38
CA GLY A 128 2.72 -19.18 6.58
C GLY A 128 3.08 -20.06 5.39
N SER A 129 2.85 -19.60 4.16
CA SER A 129 3.23 -20.31 2.94
C SER A 129 4.76 -20.36 2.75
N PHE A 130 5.49 -19.40 3.30
CA PHE A 130 6.94 -19.31 3.24
C PHE A 130 7.65 -19.94 4.44
N ALA A 131 6.89 -20.40 5.46
CA ALA A 131 7.45 -20.90 6.72
C ALA A 131 8.52 -21.97 6.52
N ALA A 132 8.34 -22.86 5.54
CA ALA A 132 9.31 -23.91 5.24
C ALA A 132 10.63 -23.33 4.68
N GLY A 133 10.56 -22.37 3.75
CA GLY A 133 11.74 -21.69 3.20
C GLY A 133 12.46 -20.86 4.25
N ILE A 134 11.71 -20.11 5.04
CA ILE A 134 12.24 -19.31 6.15
C ILE A 134 12.94 -20.22 7.18
N ALA A 135 12.30 -21.32 7.58
CA ALA A 135 12.89 -22.27 8.52
C ALA A 135 14.19 -22.86 7.97
N HIS A 136 14.23 -23.20 6.69
CA HIS A 136 15.44 -23.67 6.02
C HIS A 136 16.56 -22.62 6.04
N ASP A 137 16.26 -21.36 5.69
CA ASP A 137 17.25 -20.28 5.61
C ASP A 137 17.74 -19.79 6.98
N ILE A 138 16.96 -20.00 8.03
CA ILE A 138 17.39 -19.78 9.43
C ILE A 138 18.18 -21.00 9.94
N ASN A 139 17.74 -22.23 9.65
CA ASN A 139 18.39 -23.44 10.12
C ASN A 139 19.78 -23.63 9.52
N ASN A 140 20.01 -23.28 8.26
CA ASN A 140 21.31 -23.40 7.61
C ASN A 140 22.43 -22.67 8.35
N PRO A 141 22.35 -21.35 8.62
CA PRO A 141 23.38 -20.66 9.39
C PRO A 141 23.44 -21.14 10.86
N LEU A 142 22.33 -21.58 11.46
CA LEU A 142 22.35 -22.16 12.81
C LEU A 142 23.12 -23.48 12.85
N GLN A 143 22.97 -24.35 11.85
CA GLN A 143 23.74 -25.60 11.73
C GLN A 143 25.23 -25.31 11.53
N LEU A 144 25.57 -24.29 10.71
CA LEU A 144 26.94 -23.84 10.54
C LEU A 144 27.54 -23.34 11.86
N ILE A 145 26.78 -22.50 12.61
CA ILE A 145 27.19 -22.01 13.93
C ILE A 145 27.46 -23.17 14.88
N LEU A 146 26.54 -24.15 14.92
CA LEU A 146 26.69 -25.31 15.80
C LEU A 146 27.93 -26.14 15.45
N GLY A 147 28.11 -26.49 14.18
CA GLY A 147 29.27 -27.29 13.73
C GLY A 147 30.61 -26.58 13.96
N LEU A 148 30.68 -25.26 13.71
CA LEU A 148 31.88 -24.48 14.01
C LEU A 148 32.14 -24.36 15.51
N ALA A 149 31.10 -24.23 16.34
CA ALA A 149 31.24 -24.17 17.78
C ALA A 149 31.67 -25.50 18.37
N GLU A 150 31.19 -26.63 17.85
CA GLU A 150 31.64 -27.99 18.23
C GLU A 150 33.11 -28.19 17.85
N ASN A 151 33.54 -27.79 16.66
CA ASN A 151 34.94 -27.85 16.23
C ASN A 151 35.85 -26.97 17.11
N LEU A 152 35.39 -25.76 17.45
CA LEU A 152 36.13 -24.85 18.36
C LEU A 152 36.40 -25.43 19.73
N ALA A 153 35.54 -26.32 20.23
CA ALA A 153 35.71 -26.95 21.54
C ALA A 153 36.92 -27.91 21.59
N GLU A 154 37.35 -28.41 20.42
CA GLU A 154 38.47 -29.38 20.31
C GLU A 154 39.69 -28.75 19.58
N GLU A 155 39.61 -27.53 19.09
CA GLU A 155 40.67 -26.88 18.31
C GLU A 155 41.71 -26.23 19.22
N HIS A 156 42.97 -26.44 18.87
CA HIS A 156 44.13 -25.93 19.63
C HIS A 156 44.95 -24.91 18.88
N ASP A 157 44.75 -24.79 17.54
CA ASP A 157 45.38 -23.74 16.74
C ASP A 157 44.63 -22.41 16.87
N LEU A 158 45.28 -21.42 17.49
CA LEU A 158 44.72 -20.09 17.69
C LEU A 158 44.31 -19.42 16.39
N THR A 159 44.97 -19.70 15.27
CA THR A 159 44.61 -19.13 13.97
C THR A 159 43.28 -19.71 13.50
N ALA A 160 43.13 -21.04 13.57
CA ALA A 160 41.88 -21.72 13.22
C ALA A 160 40.73 -21.30 14.14
N VAL A 161 40.99 -21.15 15.45
CA VAL A 161 40.02 -20.63 16.43
C VAL A 161 39.52 -19.25 16.04
N HIS A 162 40.39 -18.32 15.64
CA HIS A 162 39.98 -16.97 15.24
C HIS A 162 39.21 -16.96 13.92
N GLU A 163 39.55 -17.81 12.96
CA GLU A 163 38.81 -17.92 11.68
C GLU A 163 37.39 -18.49 11.93
N GLN A 164 37.25 -19.59 12.64
CA GLN A 164 35.96 -20.20 12.96
C GLN A 164 35.08 -19.26 13.80
N ALA A 165 35.65 -18.54 14.76
CA ALA A 165 34.90 -17.54 15.55
C ALA A 165 34.38 -16.40 14.66
N ARG A 166 35.15 -15.98 13.63
CA ARG A 166 34.71 -14.95 12.68
C ARG A 166 33.55 -15.46 11.84
N ASP A 167 33.60 -16.69 11.36
CA ASP A 167 32.54 -17.32 10.57
C ASP A 167 31.24 -17.46 11.37
N ILE A 168 31.35 -17.83 12.67
CA ILE A 168 30.21 -17.85 13.59
C ILE A 168 29.56 -16.46 13.70
N ILE A 169 30.37 -15.42 13.90
CA ILE A 169 29.87 -14.02 14.01
C ILE A 169 29.16 -13.62 12.71
N GLU A 170 29.68 -13.97 11.55
CA GLU A 170 29.04 -13.67 10.26
C GLU A 170 27.71 -14.42 10.10
N ALA A 171 27.66 -15.70 10.44
CA ALA A 171 26.43 -16.49 10.41
C ALA A 171 25.35 -15.93 11.37
N VAL A 172 25.72 -15.50 12.58
CA VAL A 172 24.80 -14.83 13.53
C VAL A 172 24.26 -13.52 12.97
N LYS A 173 25.12 -12.69 12.34
CA LYS A 173 24.71 -11.42 11.72
C LYS A 173 23.72 -11.67 10.59
N ARG A 174 23.95 -12.69 9.76
CA ARG A 174 23.07 -13.10 8.67
C ARG A 174 21.70 -13.55 9.19
N THR A 175 21.67 -14.45 10.18
CA THR A 175 20.41 -14.90 10.82
C THR A 175 19.62 -13.74 11.41
N SER A 176 20.31 -12.84 12.13
CA SER A 176 19.68 -11.64 12.70
C SER A 176 19.09 -10.70 11.64
N ALA A 177 19.73 -10.59 10.48
CA ALA A 177 19.21 -9.79 9.37
C ALA A 177 17.91 -10.42 8.80
N ILE A 178 17.89 -11.74 8.58
CA ILE A 178 16.69 -12.48 8.14
C ILE A 178 15.53 -12.24 9.10
N CYS A 179 15.75 -12.42 10.40
CA CYS A 179 14.71 -12.22 11.42
C CYS A 179 14.19 -10.77 11.45
N ARG A 180 15.06 -9.77 11.30
CA ARG A 180 14.65 -8.36 11.25
C ARG A 180 13.79 -8.05 10.03
N ASP A 181 14.20 -8.53 8.85
CA ASP A 181 13.49 -8.29 7.59
C ASP A 181 12.08 -8.91 7.65
N LEU A 182 11.95 -10.13 8.16
CA LEU A 182 10.66 -10.79 8.36
C LEU A 182 9.78 -10.09 9.39
N THR A 183 10.36 -9.65 10.51
CA THR A 183 9.62 -8.93 11.54
C THR A 183 9.10 -7.60 11.02
N ARG A 184 9.91 -6.88 10.20
CA ARG A 184 9.50 -5.63 9.56
C ARG A 184 8.34 -5.88 8.59
N TYR A 185 8.43 -6.92 7.77
CA TYR A 185 7.38 -7.28 6.82
C TYR A 185 6.07 -7.69 7.51
N SER A 186 6.15 -8.41 8.63
CA SER A 186 4.98 -8.87 9.41
C SER A 186 4.26 -7.77 10.18
N ARG A 187 4.90 -6.63 10.46
CA ARG A 187 4.26 -5.55 11.23
C ARG A 187 3.07 -4.95 10.48
N ARG A 188 2.04 -4.52 11.22
CA ARG A 188 0.98 -3.67 10.69
C ARG A 188 1.62 -2.41 10.11
N ALA A 189 1.12 -1.99 8.94
CA ALA A 189 1.47 -0.67 8.43
C ALA A 189 1.12 0.35 9.53
N SER A 190 2.14 1.01 10.06
CA SER A 190 1.90 2.13 10.97
C SER A 190 1.18 3.22 10.20
N PRO A 191 0.33 4.05 10.83
CA PRO A 191 -0.16 5.27 10.21
C PRO A 191 1.03 6.22 10.01
N HIS A 192 1.85 5.95 8.99
CA HIS A 192 2.90 6.86 8.58
C HIS A 192 2.30 7.86 7.62
N GLU A 193 2.66 9.11 7.78
CA GLU A 193 2.43 10.12 6.77
C GLU A 193 3.07 9.68 5.46
N ASP A 194 2.41 9.97 4.34
CA ASP A 194 2.96 9.72 3.01
C ASP A 194 4.27 10.49 2.84
N VAL A 195 5.36 9.76 2.68
CA VAL A 195 6.70 10.32 2.53
C VAL A 195 7.27 10.01 1.14
N PRO A 196 8.27 10.79 0.67
CA PRO A 196 9.04 10.41 -0.51
C PRO A 196 9.80 9.10 -0.27
N VAL A 197 9.52 8.07 -1.08
CA VAL A 197 10.12 6.73 -0.97
C VAL A 197 11.00 6.47 -2.18
N PRO A 198 12.34 6.33 -2.04
CA PRO A 198 13.22 5.91 -3.11
C PRO A 198 12.89 4.49 -3.58
N VAL A 199 12.55 4.35 -4.86
CA VAL A 199 12.01 3.09 -5.42
C VAL A 199 13.08 1.98 -5.48
N SER A 200 14.31 2.32 -5.89
CA SER A 200 15.40 1.34 -6.04
C SER A 200 15.71 0.60 -4.74
N GLY A 201 15.77 1.34 -3.62
CA GLY A 201 16.00 0.75 -2.30
C GLY A 201 14.87 -0.19 -1.88
N LYS A 202 13.61 0.16 -2.21
CA LYS A 202 12.45 -0.67 -1.91
C LYS A 202 12.37 -1.92 -2.79
N LEU A 203 12.76 -1.85 -4.05
CA LEU A 203 12.89 -3.02 -4.93
C LEU A 203 13.95 -4.00 -4.40
N ASP A 204 15.08 -3.50 -3.93
CA ASP A 204 16.12 -4.36 -3.35
C ASP A 204 15.67 -4.99 -2.02
N GLU A 205 14.94 -4.26 -1.18
CA GLU A 205 14.35 -4.78 0.06
C GLU A 205 13.30 -5.87 -0.25
N ALA A 206 12.39 -5.61 -1.20
CA ALA A 206 11.38 -6.56 -1.65
C ALA A 206 12.01 -7.84 -2.22
N LEU A 207 13.07 -7.69 -3.01
CA LEU A 207 13.80 -8.82 -3.57
C LEU A 207 14.44 -9.71 -2.50
N LYS A 208 15.02 -9.12 -1.45
CA LYS A 208 15.55 -9.89 -0.31
C LYS A 208 14.45 -10.71 0.36
N ILE A 209 13.28 -10.10 0.60
CA ILE A 209 12.13 -10.79 1.21
C ILE A 209 11.64 -11.91 0.29
N ALA A 210 11.48 -11.64 -1.02
CA ALA A 210 11.03 -12.63 -1.98
C ALA A 210 11.98 -13.85 -2.05
N ARG A 211 13.30 -13.67 -1.88
CA ARG A 211 14.27 -14.76 -1.83
C ARG A 211 14.09 -15.70 -0.64
N TYR A 212 13.59 -15.21 0.50
CA TYR A 212 13.24 -16.11 1.62
C TYR A 212 11.93 -16.86 1.36
N ALA A 213 11.06 -16.25 0.55
CA ALA A 213 9.71 -16.72 0.29
C ALA A 213 9.61 -17.76 -0.82
N SER A 214 10.56 -17.76 -1.75
CA SER A 214 10.47 -18.57 -2.98
C SER A 214 11.87 -19.01 -3.44
N SER A 215 11.94 -20.17 -4.05
CA SER A 215 13.19 -20.66 -4.64
C SER A 215 13.50 -19.87 -5.92
N PHE A 216 14.67 -19.24 -5.96
CA PHE A 216 15.20 -18.57 -7.15
C PHE A 216 16.12 -19.48 -7.97
N HIS A 217 15.93 -20.80 -7.83
CA HIS A 217 16.71 -21.77 -8.60
C HIS A 217 16.40 -21.58 -10.09
N ASP A 218 17.44 -21.55 -10.92
CA ASP A 218 17.35 -21.34 -12.37
C ASP A 218 16.67 -20.02 -12.82
N ILE A 219 16.61 -19.01 -11.93
CA ILE A 219 16.11 -17.66 -12.27
C ILE A 219 17.29 -16.70 -12.38
N GLU A 220 17.53 -16.21 -13.61
CA GLU A 220 18.46 -15.13 -13.89
C GLU A 220 17.83 -13.79 -13.53
N MET A 221 18.62 -12.86 -12.98
CA MET A 221 18.12 -11.57 -12.53
C MET A 221 18.79 -10.40 -13.22
N THR A 222 17.96 -9.51 -13.75
CA THR A 222 18.40 -8.26 -14.36
C THR A 222 17.82 -7.06 -13.61
N LYS A 223 18.66 -6.08 -13.25
CA LYS A 223 18.24 -4.83 -12.61
C LYS A 223 18.65 -3.63 -13.47
N ARG A 224 17.72 -2.73 -13.75
CA ARG A 224 17.92 -1.49 -14.52
C ARG A 224 17.22 -0.34 -13.82
N TYR A 225 17.90 0.27 -12.85
CA TYR A 225 17.33 1.35 -12.05
C TYR A 225 17.81 2.70 -12.55
N GLN A 226 16.86 3.58 -12.87
CA GLN A 226 17.15 4.98 -13.16
C GLN A 226 17.28 5.76 -11.83
N PRO A 227 18.35 6.55 -11.64
CA PRO A 227 18.49 7.41 -10.47
C PRO A 227 17.36 8.44 -10.35
N GLY A 228 16.99 8.80 -9.11
CA GLY A 228 15.99 9.83 -8.84
C GLY A 228 14.53 9.36 -8.90
N ALA A 229 14.29 8.07 -9.14
CA ALA A 229 12.93 7.50 -9.05
C ALA A 229 12.47 7.44 -7.59
N ALA A 230 11.51 8.29 -7.21
CA ALA A 230 10.90 8.31 -5.90
C ALA A 230 9.38 8.55 -6.00
N VAL A 231 8.61 7.89 -5.15
CA VAL A 231 7.14 7.99 -5.11
C VAL A 231 6.69 8.47 -3.74
N LYS A 232 5.56 9.19 -3.67
CA LYS A 232 4.97 9.60 -2.40
C LYS A 232 4.04 8.51 -1.89
N GLY A 233 4.22 8.05 -0.67
CA GLY A 233 3.35 7.05 -0.05
C GLY A 233 3.93 6.40 1.19
N ASN A 234 3.24 5.38 1.67
CA ASN A 234 3.68 4.58 2.81
C ASN A 234 4.76 3.58 2.35
N PRO A 235 5.99 3.62 2.94
CA PRO A 235 7.07 2.71 2.55
C PRO A 235 6.76 1.22 2.72
N ASP A 236 5.95 0.86 3.73
CA ASP A 236 5.59 -0.53 4.01
C ASP A 236 4.51 -1.04 3.03
N GLU A 237 3.61 -0.16 2.60
CA GLU A 237 2.61 -0.50 1.56
C GLU A 237 3.28 -0.68 0.19
N LEU A 238 4.20 0.22 -0.18
CA LEU A 238 4.98 0.03 -1.41
C LEU A 238 5.79 -1.26 -1.38
N LEU A 239 6.44 -1.56 -0.24
CA LEU A 239 7.17 -2.81 -0.06
C LEU A 239 6.26 -4.03 -0.26
N HIS A 240 5.05 -4.00 0.28
CA HIS A 240 4.06 -5.08 0.13
C HIS A 240 3.66 -5.29 -1.35
N VAL A 241 3.40 -4.21 -2.08
CA VAL A 241 3.14 -4.26 -3.53
C VAL A 241 4.29 -4.94 -4.28
N LEU A 242 5.52 -4.51 -4.04
CA LEU A 242 6.70 -5.02 -4.73
C LEU A 242 6.98 -6.49 -4.40
N VAL A 243 6.84 -6.91 -3.12
CA VAL A 243 6.99 -8.31 -2.71
C VAL A 243 5.96 -9.19 -3.41
N ASN A 244 4.68 -8.77 -3.46
CA ASN A 244 3.63 -9.55 -4.12
C ASN A 244 3.89 -9.74 -5.62
N LEU A 245 4.30 -8.70 -6.32
CA LEU A 245 4.60 -8.80 -7.75
C LEU A 245 5.85 -9.66 -8.02
N ILE A 246 6.92 -9.49 -7.24
CA ILE A 246 8.15 -10.27 -7.38
C ILE A 246 7.89 -11.76 -7.08
N THR A 247 7.16 -12.07 -6.01
CA THR A 247 6.84 -13.47 -5.68
C THR A 247 5.92 -14.12 -6.71
N ASN A 248 4.99 -13.37 -7.29
CA ASN A 248 4.16 -13.88 -8.39
C ASN A 248 5.00 -14.19 -9.65
N ALA A 249 5.94 -13.32 -10.01
CA ALA A 249 6.87 -13.53 -11.10
C ALA A 249 7.75 -14.79 -10.87
N VAL A 250 8.29 -14.96 -9.67
CA VAL A 250 9.09 -16.15 -9.31
C VAL A 250 8.26 -17.42 -9.40
N HIS A 251 7.04 -17.42 -8.86
CA HIS A 251 6.14 -18.58 -8.96
C HIS A 251 5.79 -18.94 -10.42
N ALA A 252 5.63 -17.95 -11.30
CA ALA A 252 5.35 -18.19 -12.72
C ALA A 252 6.52 -18.89 -13.43
N MET A 253 7.74 -18.80 -12.89
CA MET A 253 8.96 -19.39 -13.41
C MET A 253 9.40 -20.67 -12.67
N GLU A 254 8.69 -21.10 -11.62
CA GLU A 254 9.10 -22.19 -10.72
C GLU A 254 9.41 -23.52 -11.44
N GLN A 255 8.71 -23.82 -12.53
CA GLN A 255 8.85 -25.10 -13.24
C GLN A 255 9.92 -25.09 -14.35
N ARG A 256 10.21 -23.94 -14.94
CA ARG A 256 11.03 -23.83 -16.16
C ARG A 256 12.26 -22.94 -15.99
N GLY A 257 12.42 -22.29 -14.82
CA GLY A 257 13.37 -21.22 -14.68
C GLY A 257 12.98 -20.01 -15.52
N GLY A 258 13.90 -19.08 -15.70
CA GLY A 258 13.68 -17.90 -16.55
C GLY A 258 14.46 -16.68 -16.13
N THR A 259 14.00 -15.51 -16.58
CA THR A 259 14.61 -14.22 -16.25
C THR A 259 13.59 -13.31 -15.55
N LEU A 260 13.98 -12.80 -14.38
CA LEU A 260 13.28 -11.73 -13.68
C LEU A 260 13.98 -10.40 -13.94
N THR A 261 13.27 -9.44 -14.52
CA THR A 261 13.79 -8.09 -14.79
C THR A 261 13.07 -7.07 -13.95
N LEU A 262 13.84 -6.26 -13.20
CA LEU A 262 13.35 -5.14 -12.41
C LEU A 262 13.87 -3.84 -13.02
N GLU A 263 12.96 -2.96 -13.44
CA GLU A 263 13.33 -1.70 -14.09
C GLU A 263 12.61 -0.52 -13.44
N THR A 264 13.30 0.62 -13.37
CA THR A 264 12.68 1.91 -13.06
C THR A 264 13.02 2.91 -14.14
N ALA A 265 12.05 3.72 -14.55
CA ALA A 265 12.23 4.84 -15.46
C ALA A 265 11.56 6.09 -14.90
N VAL A 266 12.13 7.26 -15.18
CA VAL A 266 11.51 8.55 -14.86
C VAL A 266 11.29 9.29 -16.17
N GLN A 267 10.04 9.55 -16.51
CA GLN A 267 9.68 10.23 -17.74
C GLN A 267 8.44 11.10 -17.50
N ASP A 268 8.44 12.31 -18.02
CA ASP A 268 7.32 13.27 -17.97
C ASP A 268 6.76 13.51 -16.55
N GLY A 269 7.63 13.54 -15.55
CA GLY A 269 7.24 13.73 -14.14
C GLY A 269 6.59 12.50 -13.51
N GLN A 270 6.67 11.33 -14.15
CA GLN A 270 6.20 10.06 -13.62
C GLN A 270 7.34 9.07 -13.40
N VAL A 271 7.14 8.17 -12.47
CA VAL A 271 8.00 7.00 -12.22
C VAL A 271 7.28 5.76 -12.74
N ASP A 272 7.89 5.08 -13.70
CA ASP A 272 7.51 3.74 -14.12
C ASP A 272 8.35 2.72 -13.33
N ILE A 273 7.68 1.76 -12.71
CA ILE A 273 8.29 0.58 -12.08
C ILE A 273 7.82 -0.64 -12.87
N ARG A 274 8.73 -1.35 -13.51
CA ARG A 274 8.42 -2.54 -14.29
C ARG A 274 9.02 -3.77 -13.65
N ILE A 275 8.17 -4.79 -13.47
CA ILE A 275 8.54 -6.11 -12.98
C ILE A 275 8.13 -7.11 -14.05
N SER A 276 9.13 -7.68 -14.72
CA SER A 276 8.93 -8.57 -15.88
C SER A 276 9.49 -9.96 -15.58
N ASP A 277 8.73 -10.99 -15.91
CA ASP A 277 9.15 -12.39 -15.87
C ASP A 277 9.00 -13.04 -17.26
N THR A 278 9.74 -14.13 -17.46
CA THR A 278 9.62 -14.99 -18.65
C THR A 278 8.90 -16.31 -18.34
N GLY A 279 7.99 -16.29 -17.38
CA GLY A 279 7.28 -17.47 -16.87
C GLY A 279 6.12 -17.93 -17.75
N SER A 280 5.17 -18.61 -17.12
CA SER A 280 4.00 -19.22 -17.79
C SER A 280 3.05 -18.21 -18.43
N GLY A 281 3.08 -16.94 -18.03
CA GLY A 281 2.16 -15.90 -18.50
C GLY A 281 0.72 -16.09 -18.02
N ILE A 282 -0.14 -15.17 -18.48
CA ILE A 282 -1.56 -15.10 -18.14
C ILE A 282 -2.38 -15.09 -19.43
N ALA A 283 -3.46 -15.86 -19.47
CA ALA A 283 -4.37 -15.90 -20.60
C ALA A 283 -5.12 -14.56 -20.75
N GLN A 284 -5.31 -14.11 -22.00
CA GLN A 284 -5.88 -12.79 -22.31
C GLN A 284 -7.31 -12.61 -21.77
N ASP A 285 -8.10 -13.67 -21.79
CA ASP A 285 -9.46 -13.69 -21.23
C ASP A 285 -9.50 -13.49 -19.72
N LYS A 286 -8.39 -13.75 -19.01
CA LYS A 286 -8.27 -13.63 -17.55
C LYS A 286 -7.63 -12.33 -17.07
N ILE A 287 -7.03 -11.55 -17.94
CA ILE A 287 -6.32 -10.31 -17.56
C ILE A 287 -7.20 -9.34 -16.79
N HIS A 288 -8.49 -9.27 -17.10
CA HIS A 288 -9.41 -8.40 -16.39
C HIS A 288 -9.80 -8.92 -15.01
N GLU A 289 -9.74 -10.25 -14.81
CA GLU A 289 -10.15 -10.92 -13.58
C GLU A 289 -9.04 -11.01 -12.54
N ILE A 290 -7.75 -10.90 -12.94
CA ILE A 290 -6.62 -11.10 -12.00
C ILE A 290 -6.58 -10.10 -10.85
N PHE A 291 -7.26 -8.97 -10.98
CA PHE A 291 -7.39 -7.95 -9.93
C PHE A 291 -8.67 -8.06 -9.11
N GLU A 292 -9.55 -9.02 -9.43
CA GLU A 292 -10.75 -9.27 -8.63
C GLU A 292 -10.38 -10.01 -7.33
N PRO A 293 -11.05 -9.70 -6.21
CA PRO A 293 -10.77 -10.36 -4.95
C PRO A 293 -11.06 -11.87 -5.05
N PHE A 294 -10.20 -12.67 -4.44
CA PHE A 294 -10.25 -14.14 -4.41
C PHE A 294 -10.00 -14.85 -5.75
N PHE A 295 -9.71 -14.11 -6.82
CA PHE A 295 -9.34 -14.73 -8.08
C PHE A 295 -7.93 -15.35 -8.01
N THR A 296 -7.82 -16.64 -8.32
CA THR A 296 -6.54 -17.36 -8.36
C THR A 296 -6.58 -18.48 -9.39
N THR A 297 -5.48 -18.66 -10.10
CA THR A 297 -5.24 -19.81 -10.99
C THR A 297 -4.41 -20.90 -10.31
N LYS A 298 -3.96 -20.68 -9.08
CA LYS A 298 -3.18 -21.64 -8.28
C LYS A 298 -4.10 -22.70 -7.68
N ALA A 299 -3.54 -23.90 -7.42
CA ALA A 299 -4.28 -24.98 -6.78
C ALA A 299 -4.86 -24.54 -5.42
N PRO A 300 -6.00 -25.13 -4.98
CA PRO A 300 -6.60 -24.82 -3.70
C PRO A 300 -5.59 -24.87 -2.55
N GLY A 301 -5.55 -23.80 -1.73
CA GLY A 301 -4.60 -23.67 -0.62
C GLY A 301 -3.23 -23.10 -0.97
N LYS A 302 -2.89 -22.92 -2.26
CA LYS A 302 -1.60 -22.33 -2.71
C LYS A 302 -1.68 -20.85 -3.11
N GLY A 303 -2.85 -20.23 -3.00
CA GLY A 303 -3.03 -18.81 -3.26
C GLY A 303 -4.33 -18.31 -2.67
N THR A 304 -4.30 -17.13 -2.03
CA THR A 304 -5.47 -16.50 -1.42
C THR A 304 -6.35 -15.76 -2.44
N GLY A 305 -5.80 -15.46 -3.63
CA GLY A 305 -6.48 -14.63 -4.63
C GLY A 305 -6.60 -13.15 -4.23
N LEU A 306 -5.97 -12.71 -3.14
CA LEU A 306 -6.03 -11.33 -2.66
C LEU A 306 -4.81 -10.50 -3.05
N GLY A 307 -3.69 -11.13 -3.44
CA GLY A 307 -2.41 -10.45 -3.68
C GLY A 307 -2.48 -9.33 -4.72
N LEU A 308 -3.02 -9.62 -5.91
CA LEU A 308 -3.13 -8.62 -6.97
C LEU A 308 -4.26 -7.62 -6.72
N TYR A 309 -5.34 -8.02 -6.04
CA TYR A 309 -6.38 -7.10 -5.57
C TYR A 309 -5.78 -6.04 -4.63
N ASN A 310 -5.00 -6.46 -3.64
CA ASN A 310 -4.33 -5.56 -2.71
C ASN A 310 -3.27 -4.69 -3.40
N VAL A 311 -2.53 -5.24 -4.36
CA VAL A 311 -1.62 -4.44 -5.20
C VAL A 311 -2.37 -3.29 -5.86
N LYS A 312 -3.49 -3.56 -6.54
CA LYS A 312 -4.31 -2.53 -7.20
C LYS A 312 -4.86 -1.51 -6.21
N THR A 313 -5.36 -1.97 -5.06
CA THR A 313 -5.89 -1.10 -3.99
C THR A 313 -4.83 -0.15 -3.46
N ILE A 314 -3.64 -0.66 -3.12
CA ILE A 314 -2.54 0.17 -2.60
C ILE A 314 -2.03 1.14 -3.67
N VAL A 315 -1.85 0.68 -4.91
CA VAL A 315 -1.39 1.52 -6.02
C VAL A 315 -2.35 2.69 -6.25
N ASN A 316 -3.66 2.42 -6.27
CA ASN A 316 -4.69 3.47 -6.41
C ASN A 316 -4.67 4.45 -5.22
N LYS A 317 -4.52 3.95 -3.99
CA LYS A 317 -4.38 4.79 -2.78
C LYS A 317 -3.17 5.72 -2.86
N MET A 318 -2.08 5.28 -3.48
CA MET A 318 -0.88 6.06 -3.73
C MET A 318 -0.98 6.94 -5.00
N HIS A 319 -2.18 7.13 -5.54
CA HIS A 319 -2.44 7.89 -6.79
C HIS A 319 -1.67 7.38 -8.01
N GLY A 320 -1.35 6.10 -8.05
CA GLY A 320 -0.71 5.42 -9.17
C GLY A 320 -1.70 4.64 -10.04
N THR A 321 -1.17 4.05 -11.10
CA THR A 321 -1.87 3.09 -11.96
C THR A 321 -1.05 1.82 -12.11
N ILE A 322 -1.73 0.70 -12.37
CA ILE A 322 -1.11 -0.59 -12.67
C ILE A 322 -1.62 -1.11 -14.01
N ASP A 323 -0.68 -1.45 -14.89
CA ASP A 323 -0.94 -2.12 -16.17
C ASP A 323 -0.28 -3.48 -16.20
N VAL A 324 -0.82 -4.38 -17.01
CA VAL A 324 -0.29 -5.73 -17.23
C VAL A 324 -0.23 -6.06 -18.72
N ASP A 325 0.93 -6.49 -19.18
CA ASP A 325 1.11 -7.11 -20.50
C ASP A 325 1.59 -8.54 -20.27
N SER A 326 0.84 -9.51 -20.78
CA SER A 326 1.12 -10.92 -20.57
C SER A 326 0.69 -11.76 -21.76
N ARG A 327 1.47 -12.80 -22.02
CA ARG A 327 1.13 -13.83 -23.03
C ARG A 327 1.51 -15.19 -22.49
N ILE A 328 0.67 -16.17 -22.72
CA ILE A 328 0.94 -17.57 -22.34
C ILE A 328 2.32 -18.00 -22.86
N ASP A 329 3.11 -18.61 -22.02
CA ASP A 329 4.48 -19.12 -22.27
C ASP A 329 5.50 -18.06 -22.73
N LYS A 330 5.17 -16.75 -22.59
CA LYS A 330 6.06 -15.64 -22.89
C LYS A 330 6.43 -14.82 -21.65
N GLY A 331 5.65 -14.99 -20.57
CA GLY A 331 5.80 -14.26 -19.32
C GLY A 331 4.85 -13.10 -19.14
N THR A 332 5.07 -12.35 -18.08
CA THR A 332 4.24 -11.22 -17.66
C THR A 332 5.10 -10.01 -17.35
N THR A 333 4.62 -8.84 -17.70
CA THR A 333 5.16 -7.54 -17.28
C THR A 333 4.09 -6.75 -16.56
N PHE A 334 4.30 -6.47 -15.29
CA PHE A 334 3.53 -5.48 -14.55
C PHE A 334 4.24 -4.14 -14.60
N THR A 335 3.50 -3.08 -14.93
CA THR A 335 3.98 -1.69 -14.94
C THR A 335 3.17 -0.87 -13.95
N LEU A 336 3.83 -0.37 -12.93
CA LEU A 336 3.26 0.60 -11.97
C LEU A 336 3.71 1.99 -12.40
N ARG A 337 2.78 2.97 -12.42
CA ARG A 337 3.08 4.38 -12.68
C ARG A 337 2.63 5.24 -11.53
N PHE A 338 3.52 6.10 -11.07
CA PHE A 338 3.25 7.05 -9.99
C PHE A 338 3.77 8.44 -10.36
N PRO A 339 3.19 9.53 -9.81
CA PRO A 339 3.82 10.83 -9.86
C PRO A 339 5.21 10.78 -9.23
N ASN A 340 6.24 11.31 -9.93
CA ASN A 340 7.59 11.41 -9.38
C ASN A 340 7.65 12.55 -8.36
N VAL A 341 8.23 12.26 -7.21
CA VAL A 341 8.55 13.26 -6.19
C VAL A 341 10.05 13.34 -6.03
N GLN A 342 10.60 14.56 -5.96
CA GLN A 342 12.03 14.68 -5.68
C GLN A 342 12.31 14.09 -4.28
N PRO A 343 13.31 13.21 -4.15
CA PRO A 343 13.75 12.79 -2.83
C PRO A 343 14.18 14.05 -2.06
N ALA A 344 13.73 14.17 -0.79
CA ALA A 344 14.28 15.20 0.08
C ALA A 344 15.80 15.06 0.09
N GLU A 345 16.52 16.09 -0.31
CA GLU A 345 17.99 16.12 -0.21
C GLU A 345 18.36 15.81 1.25
N GLN A 346 19.02 14.68 1.46
CA GLN A 346 19.63 14.40 2.76
C GLN A 346 20.69 15.48 2.97
N GLY A 347 20.34 16.47 3.79
CA GLY A 347 21.27 17.52 4.19
C GLY A 347 22.57 16.86 4.67
N SER A 348 23.67 17.16 3.99
CA SER A 348 25.00 16.77 4.42
C SER A 348 25.18 17.26 5.85
N PRO A 349 25.61 16.41 6.78
CA PRO A 349 26.00 16.89 8.10
C PRO A 349 27.24 17.79 7.94
N SER A 350 27.09 19.04 8.36
CA SER A 350 28.18 20.04 8.48
C SER A 350 29.12 19.63 9.59
#